data_8cb4fef162d96f36ad8e5a1037aa957c
#
_entry.id   8cb4fef162d96f36ad8e5a1037aa957c
#
_cell.length_a   1.000
_cell.length_b   1.000
_cell.length_c   1.000
_cell.angle_alpha   90.00
_cell.angle_beta   90.00
_cell.angle_gamma   90.00
#
_symmetry.space_group_name_H-M   'P 1'
#
loop_
_entity.id
_entity.type
_entity.pdbx_description
1 polymer ?
#
loop_
_entity_poly.entity_id
_entity_poly.type
_entity_poly.pdbx_seq_one_letter_code
_entity_poly.pdbx_strand_id
1 'polypeptide(L)'
;GSRGLGDVYKRQGIIAMFSQFFIRRPIFASVLSILIFIGGAISVWQLPITEYPEVVPPTVVVTATYPGANPKVIADTVASPLEEEINGVEDMLYMSSQATSDGVMTLTVTFAIGTDVDKAQTLVQSRVDRALPRLPETVQRLGVVTEKSSPDLTMVVHLISPDERYDLLYLANYAALNVKDIRPGDAFI
;
A
#
# COMPACT_ATOMS: atom_id res chain seq x y z
N GLY A 1 21.71 -1.67 -57.15
CA GLY A 1 20.57 -2.54 -56.82
C GLY A 1 20.91 -3.96 -56.41
N SER A 2 22.18 -4.40 -56.21
CA SER A 2 22.50 -5.83 -55.99
C SER A 2 22.94 -6.21 -54.55
N ARG A 3 22.92 -5.26 -53.61
CA ARG A 3 23.37 -5.53 -52.23
C ARG A 3 22.25 -6.14 -51.32
N GLY A 4 20.99 -6.03 -51.68
CA GLY A 4 19.89 -6.53 -50.87
C GLY A 4 19.54 -8.02 -51.05
N LEU A 5 19.84 -8.60 -52.21
CA LEU A 5 19.56 -10.00 -52.52
C LEU A 5 20.50 -10.96 -51.78
N GLY A 6 21.77 -10.61 -51.58
CA GLY A 6 22.74 -11.47 -50.86
C GLY A 6 22.44 -11.65 -49.38
N ASP A 7 21.86 -10.64 -48.70
CA ASP A 7 21.51 -10.71 -47.29
C ASP A 7 20.28 -11.56 -47.03
N VAL A 8 19.33 -11.59 -47.96
CA VAL A 8 18.12 -12.40 -47.86
C VAL A 8 18.46 -13.90 -47.98
N TYR A 9 19.32 -14.26 -48.93
CA TYR A 9 19.79 -15.66 -49.09
C TYR A 9 20.64 -16.14 -47.91
N LYS A 10 21.45 -15.27 -47.32
CA LYS A 10 22.26 -15.62 -46.15
C LYS A 10 21.43 -15.89 -44.91
N ARG A 11 20.36 -15.09 -44.67
CA ARG A 11 19.40 -15.33 -43.58
C ARG A 11 18.57 -16.59 -43.77
N GLN A 12 18.13 -16.89 -45.01
CA GLN A 12 17.42 -18.16 -45.30
C GLN A 12 18.29 -19.38 -45.04
N GLY A 13 19.58 -19.34 -45.35
CA GLY A 13 20.50 -20.44 -45.09
C GLY A 13 20.70 -20.76 -43.60
N ILE A 14 20.76 -19.74 -42.75
CA ILE A 14 20.92 -19.91 -41.31
C ILE A 14 19.65 -20.50 -40.67
N ILE A 15 18.48 -19.99 -41.05
CA ILE A 15 17.18 -20.50 -40.57
C ILE A 15 16.96 -21.93 -41.00
N ALA A 16 17.32 -22.29 -42.25
CA ALA A 16 17.21 -23.66 -42.75
C ALA A 16 18.14 -24.62 -42.01
N MET A 17 19.35 -24.20 -41.63
CA MET A 17 20.28 -25.02 -40.85
C MET A 17 19.78 -25.31 -39.44
N PHE A 18 19.19 -24.31 -38.76
CA PHE A 18 18.55 -24.48 -37.44
C PHE A 18 17.35 -25.41 -37.53
N SER A 19 16.49 -25.22 -38.50
CA SER A 19 15.31 -26.09 -38.71
C SER A 19 15.73 -27.56 -38.98
N GLN A 20 16.70 -27.80 -39.87
CA GLN A 20 17.21 -29.15 -40.15
C GLN A 20 17.84 -29.82 -38.95
N PHE A 21 18.52 -29.08 -38.06
CA PHE A 21 19.10 -29.61 -36.83
C PHE A 21 18.01 -30.21 -35.91
N PHE A 22 16.93 -29.49 -35.70
CA PHE A 22 15.81 -29.96 -34.86
C PHE A 22 15.03 -31.10 -35.49
N ILE A 23 14.86 -31.10 -36.83
CA ILE A 23 14.22 -32.21 -37.55
C ILE A 23 15.00 -33.49 -37.44
N ARG A 24 16.34 -33.41 -37.48
CA ARG A 24 17.22 -34.60 -37.38
C ARG A 24 17.40 -35.14 -35.97
N ARG A 25 17.04 -34.35 -34.94
CA ARG A 25 17.19 -34.73 -33.51
C ARG A 25 15.89 -34.43 -32.74
N PRO A 26 14.81 -35.19 -32.96
CA PRO A 26 13.51 -34.91 -32.33
C PRO A 26 13.55 -35.04 -30.81
N ILE A 27 14.40 -35.92 -30.24
CA ILE A 27 14.56 -36.06 -28.78
C ILE A 27 15.14 -34.76 -28.17
N PHE A 28 16.12 -34.15 -28.83
CA PHE A 28 16.70 -32.89 -28.36
C PHE A 28 15.68 -31.73 -28.41
N ALA A 29 14.87 -31.67 -29.47
CA ALA A 29 13.83 -30.68 -29.62
C ALA A 29 12.76 -30.83 -28.54
N SER A 30 12.33 -32.04 -28.21
CA SER A 30 11.34 -32.31 -27.18
C SER A 30 11.87 -31.95 -25.76
N VAL A 31 13.10 -32.31 -25.45
CA VAL A 31 13.74 -31.99 -24.16
C VAL A 31 13.85 -30.47 -24.00
N LEU A 32 14.30 -29.74 -25.03
CA LEU A 32 14.42 -28.29 -24.98
C LEU A 32 13.05 -27.62 -24.81
N SER A 33 12.02 -28.11 -25.51
CA SER A 33 10.64 -27.63 -25.38
C SER A 33 10.11 -27.83 -23.96
N ILE A 34 10.35 -28.99 -23.36
CA ILE A 34 9.94 -29.28 -21.98
C ILE A 34 10.66 -28.37 -20.98
N LEU A 35 11.96 -28.13 -21.16
CA LEU A 35 12.74 -27.24 -20.30
C LEU A 35 12.21 -25.78 -20.36
N ILE A 36 11.91 -25.29 -21.56
CA ILE A 36 11.34 -23.96 -21.75
C ILE A 36 9.95 -23.89 -21.11
N PHE A 37 9.13 -24.92 -21.28
CA PHE A 37 7.79 -24.99 -20.68
C PHE A 37 7.86 -24.98 -19.15
N ILE A 38 8.74 -25.79 -18.55
CA ILE A 38 8.94 -25.82 -17.08
C ILE A 38 9.46 -24.47 -16.59
N GLY A 39 10.46 -23.89 -17.25
CA GLY A 39 10.97 -22.57 -16.91
C GLY A 39 9.90 -21.48 -16.99
N GLY A 40 9.07 -21.51 -18.02
CA GLY A 40 7.92 -20.60 -18.16
C GLY A 40 6.88 -20.79 -17.06
N ALA A 41 6.54 -22.02 -16.72
CA ALA A 41 5.58 -22.34 -15.66
C ALA A 41 6.07 -21.83 -14.28
N ILE A 42 7.36 -22.04 -13.97
CA ILE A 42 7.97 -21.53 -12.73
C ILE A 42 7.96 -19.99 -12.72
N SER A 43 8.28 -19.35 -13.84
CA SER A 43 8.28 -17.89 -13.96
C SER A 43 6.89 -17.29 -13.74
N VAL A 44 5.85 -17.91 -14.28
CA VAL A 44 4.46 -17.46 -14.06
C VAL A 44 4.07 -17.54 -12.59
N TRP A 45 4.51 -18.58 -11.89
CA TRP A 45 4.20 -18.73 -10.46
C TRP A 45 4.95 -17.74 -9.55
N GLN A 46 6.09 -17.24 -9.99
CA GLN A 46 6.90 -16.27 -9.25
C GLN A 46 6.60 -14.81 -9.65
N LEU A 47 5.77 -14.58 -10.68
CA LEU A 47 5.39 -13.21 -11.03
C LEU A 47 4.47 -12.63 -9.93
N PRO A 48 4.88 -11.53 -9.27
CA PRO A 48 3.98 -10.79 -8.40
C PRO A 48 2.85 -10.22 -9.26
N ILE A 49 1.63 -10.67 -9.02
CA ILE A 49 0.44 -10.11 -9.67
C ILE A 49 0.10 -8.82 -8.91
N THR A 50 0.63 -7.70 -9.35
CA THR A 50 0.19 -6.39 -8.90
C THR A 50 -0.86 -5.90 -9.89
N GLU A 51 -2.09 -5.80 -9.42
CA GLU A 51 -3.25 -5.47 -10.25
C GLU A 51 -3.18 -4.04 -10.81
N TYR A 52 -2.53 -3.14 -10.08
CA TYR A 52 -2.25 -1.77 -10.51
C TYR A 52 -0.85 -1.35 -10.04
N PRO A 53 -0.11 -0.55 -10.84
CA PRO A 53 1.10 0.09 -10.34
C PRO A 53 0.72 1.02 -9.18
N GLU A 54 1.49 1.01 -8.10
CA GLU A 54 1.34 1.96 -7.00
C GLU A 54 1.59 3.38 -7.53
N VAL A 55 0.52 4.06 -7.92
CA VAL A 55 0.55 5.46 -8.40
C VAL A 55 0.23 6.45 -7.30
N VAL A 56 -0.20 5.97 -6.13
CA VAL A 56 -0.52 6.80 -4.98
C VAL A 56 0.64 6.77 -4.00
N PRO A 57 1.19 7.94 -3.63
CA PRO A 57 2.23 8.01 -2.62
C PRO A 57 1.74 7.41 -1.29
N PRO A 58 2.54 6.55 -0.63
CA PRO A 58 2.17 5.99 0.65
C PRO A 58 2.11 7.08 1.72
N THR A 59 1.15 6.97 2.64
CA THR A 59 0.95 7.94 3.71
C THR A 59 0.91 7.28 5.08
N VAL A 60 1.44 7.99 6.07
CA VAL A 60 1.34 7.63 7.49
C VAL A 60 0.56 8.73 8.20
N VAL A 61 -0.45 8.34 8.95
CA VAL A 61 -1.32 9.25 9.70
C VAL A 61 -1.02 9.14 11.18
N VAL A 62 -0.78 10.29 11.80
CA VAL A 62 -0.57 10.43 13.24
C VAL A 62 -1.78 11.15 13.82
N THR A 63 -2.46 10.51 14.75
CA THR A 63 -3.66 11.05 15.40
C THR A 63 -3.40 11.28 16.88
N ALA A 64 -3.72 12.47 17.35
CA ALA A 64 -3.66 12.83 18.77
C ALA A 64 -4.98 13.47 19.21
N THR A 65 -5.44 13.14 20.42
CA THR A 65 -6.67 13.69 20.97
C THR A 65 -6.37 14.60 22.15
N TYR A 66 -6.88 15.83 22.09
CA TYR A 66 -6.80 16.81 23.19
C TYR A 66 -8.19 17.35 23.50
N PRO A 67 -8.99 16.65 24.31
CA PRO A 67 -10.37 17.02 24.59
C PRO A 67 -10.48 18.41 25.24
N GLY A 68 -11.42 19.21 24.74
CA GLY A 68 -11.69 20.55 25.26
C GLY A 68 -10.73 21.64 24.81
N ALA A 69 -9.69 21.35 24.07
CA ALA A 69 -8.82 22.34 23.47
C ALA A 69 -9.39 22.86 22.16
N ASN A 70 -9.19 24.15 21.89
CA ASN A 70 -9.56 24.71 20.60
C ASN A 70 -8.49 24.39 19.53
N PRO A 71 -8.82 24.43 18.22
CA PRO A 71 -7.90 24.08 17.15
C PRO A 71 -6.57 24.84 17.17
N LYS A 72 -6.58 26.11 17.59
CA LYS A 72 -5.36 26.92 17.67
C LYS A 72 -4.42 26.40 18.76
N VAL A 73 -4.94 26.09 19.94
CA VAL A 73 -4.14 25.51 21.02
C VAL A 73 -3.57 24.16 20.61
N ILE A 74 -4.36 23.34 19.94
CA ILE A 74 -3.90 22.04 19.44
C ILE A 74 -2.77 22.23 18.41
N ALA A 75 -2.92 23.18 17.49
CA ALA A 75 -1.88 23.48 16.51
C ALA A 75 -0.57 23.92 17.19
N ASP A 76 -0.65 24.80 18.18
CA ASP A 76 0.53 25.36 18.84
C ASP A 76 1.21 24.36 19.81
N THR A 77 0.42 23.55 20.53
CA THR A 77 0.94 22.71 21.63
C THR A 77 1.09 21.22 21.29
N VAL A 78 0.41 20.74 20.24
CA VAL A 78 0.46 19.32 19.84
C VAL A 78 1.01 19.17 18.43
N ALA A 79 0.48 19.88 17.43
CA ALA A 79 0.92 19.72 16.06
C ALA A 79 2.37 20.23 15.88
N SER A 80 2.68 21.44 16.34
CA SER A 80 4.01 22.03 16.15
C SER A 80 5.17 21.17 16.71
N PRO A 81 5.13 20.65 17.95
CA PRO A 81 6.18 19.76 18.45
C PRO A 81 6.31 18.44 17.67
N LEU A 82 5.17 17.88 17.18
CA LEU A 82 5.18 16.66 16.37
C LEU A 82 5.75 16.95 14.97
N GLU A 83 5.36 18.04 14.35
CA GLU A 83 5.89 18.46 13.05
C GLU A 83 7.40 18.69 13.09
N GLU A 84 7.91 19.35 14.13
CA GLU A 84 9.34 19.60 14.33
C GLU A 84 10.14 18.30 14.41
N GLU A 85 9.66 17.30 15.15
CA GLU A 85 10.36 16.03 15.31
C GLU A 85 10.22 15.10 14.09
N ILE A 86 9.06 15.11 13.43
CA ILE A 86 8.80 14.28 12.24
C ILE A 86 9.50 14.86 11.01
N ASN A 87 9.73 16.17 11.00
CA ASN A 87 10.39 16.81 9.87
C ASN A 87 11.77 16.19 9.61
N GLY A 88 12.04 15.88 8.33
CA GLY A 88 13.29 15.25 7.90
C GLY A 88 13.34 13.74 8.08
N VAL A 89 12.21 13.06 8.21
CA VAL A 89 12.14 11.59 8.07
C VAL A 89 12.53 11.20 6.64
N GLU A 90 13.28 10.10 6.50
CA GLU A 90 13.75 9.59 5.21
C GLU A 90 12.59 9.38 4.24
N ASP A 91 12.77 9.75 2.98
CA ASP A 91 11.79 9.65 1.88
C ASP A 91 10.49 10.44 2.08
N MET A 92 10.39 11.32 3.07
CA MET A 92 9.25 12.20 3.25
C MET A 92 9.22 13.27 2.15
N LEU A 93 8.07 13.44 1.50
CA LEU A 93 7.83 14.49 0.51
C LEU A 93 7.27 15.76 1.17
N TYR A 94 6.18 15.59 1.90
CA TYR A 94 5.54 16.69 2.64
C TYR A 94 4.70 16.13 3.78
N MET A 95 4.31 17.00 4.69
CA MET A 95 3.37 16.70 5.75
C MET A 95 2.32 17.81 5.85
N SER A 96 1.15 17.47 6.36
CA SER A 96 0.06 18.41 6.64
C SER A 96 -0.61 18.03 7.94
N SER A 97 -0.90 19.02 8.77
CA SER A 97 -1.65 18.84 10.02
C SER A 97 -3.01 19.51 9.94
N GLN A 98 -3.98 18.90 10.57
CA GLN A 98 -5.33 19.43 10.72
C GLN A 98 -5.81 19.23 12.15
N ALA A 99 -6.32 20.31 12.77
CA ALA A 99 -6.93 20.26 14.09
C ALA A 99 -8.41 20.59 13.97
N THR A 100 -9.25 19.75 14.59
CA THR A 100 -10.71 19.90 14.56
C THR A 100 -11.24 20.44 15.88
N SER A 101 -12.46 21.00 15.88
CA SER A 101 -13.08 21.64 17.05
C SER A 101 -13.49 20.64 18.14
N ASP A 102 -13.55 19.35 17.84
CA ASP A 102 -13.81 18.25 18.75
C ASP A 102 -12.55 17.79 19.52
N GLY A 103 -11.43 18.46 19.29
CA GLY A 103 -10.18 18.17 20.01
C GLY A 103 -9.30 17.11 19.38
N VAL A 104 -9.54 16.77 18.11
CA VAL A 104 -8.71 15.78 17.39
C VAL A 104 -7.71 16.51 16.48
N MET A 105 -6.46 16.10 16.53
CA MET A 105 -5.40 16.47 15.62
C MET A 105 -5.05 15.28 14.73
N THR A 106 -4.98 15.52 13.43
CA THR A 106 -4.54 14.54 12.43
C THR A 106 -3.37 15.13 11.66
N LEU A 107 -2.22 14.46 11.70
CA LEU A 107 -1.02 14.80 10.94
C LEU A 107 -0.81 13.71 9.89
N THR A 108 -0.83 14.09 8.62
CA THR A 108 -0.61 13.18 7.50
C THR A 108 0.79 13.42 6.93
N VAL A 109 1.60 12.39 6.91
CA VAL A 109 2.96 12.39 6.34
C VAL A 109 2.93 11.59 5.05
N THR A 110 3.32 12.21 3.94
CA THR A 110 3.34 11.62 2.60
C THR A 110 4.77 11.31 2.19
N PHE A 111 5.00 10.09 1.72
CA PHE A 111 6.30 9.57 1.32
C PHE A 111 6.44 9.42 -0.20
N ALA A 112 7.65 9.26 -0.67
CA ALA A 112 7.93 9.00 -2.07
C ALA A 112 7.33 7.65 -2.53
N ILE A 113 6.95 7.58 -3.80
CA ILE A 113 6.44 6.34 -4.40
C ILE A 113 7.52 5.26 -4.34
N GLY A 114 7.13 4.07 -3.88
CA GLY A 114 8.05 2.94 -3.71
C GLY A 114 8.72 2.86 -2.33
N THR A 115 8.41 3.81 -1.41
CA THR A 115 8.85 3.71 -0.01
C THR A 115 8.10 2.60 0.70
N ASP A 116 8.82 1.77 1.47
CA ASP A 116 8.23 0.75 2.33
C ASP A 116 7.44 1.42 3.47
N VAL A 117 6.11 1.24 3.44
CA VAL A 117 5.17 1.87 4.38
C VAL A 117 5.40 1.40 5.82
N ASP A 118 5.78 0.15 6.03
CA ASP A 118 6.03 -0.40 7.37
C ASP A 118 7.30 0.20 7.98
N LYS A 119 8.34 0.39 7.17
CA LYS A 119 9.55 1.12 7.56
C LYS A 119 9.23 2.59 7.85
N ALA A 120 8.46 3.24 6.99
CA ALA A 120 8.05 4.63 7.15
C ALA A 120 7.23 4.83 8.44
N GLN A 121 6.27 3.96 8.72
CA GLN A 121 5.49 3.98 9.97
C GLN A 121 6.40 3.85 11.21
N THR A 122 7.35 2.92 11.18
CA THR A 122 8.30 2.72 12.29
C THR A 122 9.17 3.97 12.53
N LEU A 123 9.63 4.61 11.47
CA LEU A 123 10.41 5.85 11.55
C LEU A 123 9.58 7.00 12.13
N VAL A 124 8.34 7.18 11.64
CA VAL A 124 7.42 8.21 12.17
C VAL A 124 7.11 7.93 13.63
N GLN A 125 6.79 6.69 14.02
CA GLN A 125 6.53 6.32 15.39
C GLN A 125 7.72 6.67 16.31
N SER A 126 8.95 6.34 15.90
CA SER A 126 10.16 6.70 16.65
C SER A 126 10.32 8.21 16.84
N ARG A 127 9.88 9.02 15.88
CA ARG A 127 9.88 10.48 15.98
C ARG A 127 8.78 10.99 16.93
N VAL A 128 7.58 10.40 16.83
CA VAL A 128 6.46 10.68 17.73
C VAL A 128 6.85 10.39 19.19
N ASP A 129 7.49 9.25 19.46
CA ASP A 129 7.93 8.88 20.80
C ASP A 129 8.92 9.89 21.40
N ARG A 130 9.75 10.52 20.57
CA ARG A 130 10.65 11.59 21.01
C ARG A 130 9.94 12.92 21.28
N ALA A 131 8.86 13.19 20.53
CA ALA A 131 8.02 14.37 20.73
C ALA A 131 7.14 14.25 21.99
N LEU A 132 6.77 13.02 22.37
CA LEU A 132 5.80 12.74 23.44
C LEU A 132 6.04 13.53 24.74
N PRO A 133 7.27 13.63 25.29
CA PRO A 133 7.53 14.38 26.53
C PRO A 133 7.27 15.90 26.42
N ARG A 134 7.20 16.43 25.20
CA ARG A 134 6.96 17.85 24.92
C ARG A 134 5.47 18.18 24.77
N LEU A 135 4.62 17.16 24.67
CA LEU A 135 3.18 17.31 24.50
C LEU A 135 2.47 17.59 25.84
N PRO A 136 1.26 18.17 25.83
CA PRO A 136 0.43 18.32 27.03
C PRO A 136 0.18 16.98 27.72
N GLU A 137 0.16 16.96 29.05
CA GLU A 137 -0.01 15.74 29.87
C GLU A 137 -1.28 14.94 29.49
N THR A 138 -2.36 15.64 29.14
CA THR A 138 -3.59 15.00 28.70
C THR A 138 -3.40 14.18 27.42
N VAL A 139 -2.65 14.72 26.45
CA VAL A 139 -2.33 14.05 25.19
C VAL A 139 -1.38 12.88 25.43
N GLN A 140 -0.37 13.05 26.29
CA GLN A 140 0.55 11.96 26.66
C GLN A 140 -0.21 10.78 27.29
N ARG A 141 -1.20 11.05 28.14
CA ARG A 141 -1.99 10.04 28.84
C ARG A 141 -2.97 9.30 27.91
N LEU A 142 -3.56 9.99 26.95
CA LEU A 142 -4.43 9.39 25.92
C LEU A 142 -3.63 8.64 24.84
N GLY A 143 -2.38 9.05 24.65
CA GLY A 143 -1.49 8.50 23.64
C GLY A 143 -1.65 9.18 22.27
N VAL A 144 -0.63 8.98 21.44
CA VAL A 144 -0.60 9.38 20.03
C VAL A 144 -0.55 8.10 19.20
N VAL A 145 -1.47 7.97 18.27
CA VAL A 145 -1.61 6.77 17.42
C VAL A 145 -1.00 7.05 16.06
N THR A 146 -0.15 6.15 15.59
CA THR A 146 0.48 6.22 14.27
C THR A 146 0.05 5.03 13.42
N GLU A 147 -0.66 5.31 12.35
CA GLU A 147 -1.22 4.29 11.46
C GLU A 147 -0.79 4.52 10.01
N LYS A 148 -0.57 3.43 9.28
CA LYS A 148 -0.42 3.51 7.83
C LYS A 148 -1.78 3.74 7.19
N SER A 149 -1.86 4.68 6.27
CA SER A 149 -3.05 4.91 5.47
C SER A 149 -2.86 4.29 4.10
N SER A 150 -3.71 3.34 3.76
CA SER A 150 -3.83 2.86 2.39
C SER A 150 -5.03 3.58 1.75
N PRO A 151 -4.86 4.24 0.60
CA PRO A 151 -5.97 4.84 -0.11
C PRO A 151 -6.90 3.79 -0.74
N ASP A 152 -6.50 2.52 -0.75
CA ASP A 152 -7.27 1.45 -1.34
C ASP A 152 -8.40 1.02 -0.41
N LEU A 153 -9.63 1.41 -0.77
CA LEU A 153 -10.84 0.87 -0.19
C LEU A 153 -11.00 -0.60 -0.66
N THR A 154 -10.63 -1.53 0.19
CA THR A 154 -10.69 -2.96 -0.13
C THR A 154 -12.13 -3.43 -0.26
N MET A 155 -13.03 -2.92 0.59
CA MET A 155 -14.44 -3.29 0.58
C MET A 155 -15.30 -2.22 1.26
N VAL A 156 -16.48 -1.94 0.69
CA VAL A 156 -17.50 -1.11 1.32
C VAL A 156 -18.74 -1.97 1.58
N VAL A 157 -19.11 -2.12 2.84
CA VAL A 157 -20.31 -2.87 3.25
C VAL A 157 -21.40 -1.89 3.64
N HIS A 158 -22.50 -1.91 2.91
CA HIS A 158 -23.68 -1.13 3.22
C HIS A 158 -24.71 -1.98 3.96
N LEU A 159 -25.02 -1.61 5.22
CA LEU A 159 -26.11 -2.21 5.98
C LEU A 159 -27.37 -1.36 5.79
N ILE A 160 -28.41 -1.97 5.24
CA ILE A 160 -29.68 -1.32 4.94
C ILE A 160 -30.81 -2.07 5.66
N SER A 161 -31.72 -1.32 6.29
CA SER A 161 -32.99 -1.87 6.80
C SER A 161 -34.11 -1.54 5.79
N PRO A 162 -34.54 -2.50 4.94
CA PRO A 162 -35.51 -2.22 3.89
C PRO A 162 -36.88 -1.77 4.44
N ASP A 163 -37.25 -2.20 5.63
CA ASP A 163 -38.54 -1.94 6.26
C ASP A 163 -38.47 -0.83 7.32
N GLU A 164 -37.38 -0.06 7.38
CA GLU A 164 -37.12 0.95 8.44
C GLU A 164 -37.34 0.45 9.87
N ARG A 165 -37.30 -0.88 10.06
CA ARG A 165 -37.57 -1.53 11.34
C ARG A 165 -36.44 -1.33 12.36
N TYR A 166 -35.22 -1.07 11.89
CA TYR A 166 -34.03 -0.88 12.71
C TYR A 166 -33.48 0.53 12.54
N ASP A 167 -33.28 1.22 13.67
CA ASP A 167 -32.69 2.55 13.72
C ASP A 167 -31.20 2.52 13.34
N LEU A 168 -30.68 3.65 12.89
CA LEU A 168 -29.27 3.83 12.51
C LEU A 168 -28.32 3.42 13.64
N LEU A 169 -28.68 3.70 14.89
CA LEU A 169 -27.88 3.33 16.05
C LEU A 169 -27.78 1.81 16.23
N TYR A 170 -28.89 1.09 16.00
CA TYR A 170 -28.91 -0.38 16.03
C TYR A 170 -28.02 -0.97 14.93
N LEU A 171 -28.16 -0.46 13.71
CA LEU A 171 -27.34 -0.90 12.56
C LEU A 171 -25.84 -0.63 12.77
N ALA A 172 -25.49 0.52 13.36
CA ALA A 172 -24.11 0.86 13.68
C ALA A 172 -23.52 -0.08 14.76
N ASN A 173 -24.29 -0.39 15.81
CA ASN A 173 -23.86 -1.34 16.84
C ASN A 173 -23.74 -2.77 16.29
N TYR A 174 -24.68 -3.19 15.45
CA TYR A 174 -24.61 -4.49 14.78
C TYR A 174 -23.39 -4.62 13.88
N ALA A 175 -23.10 -3.59 13.10
CA ALA A 175 -21.89 -3.53 12.28
C ALA A 175 -20.61 -3.61 13.11
N ALA A 176 -20.56 -2.86 14.22
CA ALA A 176 -19.39 -2.85 15.09
C ALA A 176 -19.11 -4.19 15.76
N LEU A 177 -20.17 -4.93 16.13
CA LEU A 177 -20.05 -6.19 16.86
C LEU A 177 -19.90 -7.42 15.95
N ASN A 178 -20.49 -7.38 14.75
CA ASN A 178 -20.59 -8.57 13.90
C ASN A 178 -19.89 -8.45 12.54
N VAL A 179 -19.59 -7.24 12.08
CA VAL A 179 -19.01 -7.03 10.75
C VAL A 179 -17.56 -6.54 10.84
N LYS A 180 -17.23 -5.70 11.82
CA LYS A 180 -15.90 -5.09 11.96
C LYS A 180 -14.77 -6.13 12.14
N ASP A 181 -15.03 -7.24 12.82
CA ASP A 181 -14.03 -8.25 13.18
C ASP A 181 -14.06 -9.51 12.28
N ILE A 182 -14.85 -9.50 11.19
CA ILE A 182 -14.86 -10.61 10.23
C ILE A 182 -13.54 -10.58 9.45
N ARG A 183 -12.66 -11.54 9.74
CA ARG A 183 -11.43 -11.74 8.94
C ARG A 183 -11.79 -12.28 7.56
N PRO A 184 -11.03 -11.90 6.50
CA PRO A 184 -11.17 -12.53 5.20
C PRO A 184 -10.90 -14.04 5.33
N GLY A 185 -11.93 -14.87 5.26
CA GLY A 185 -11.88 -16.32 5.45
C GLY A 185 -12.96 -16.89 6.36
N ASP A 186 -13.55 -16.10 7.27
CA ASP A 186 -14.62 -16.55 8.18
C ASP A 186 -16.03 -16.33 7.61
N ALA A 187 -16.14 -15.77 6.41
CA ALA A 187 -17.42 -15.37 5.79
C ALA A 187 -18.16 -16.49 5.05
N PHE A 188 -17.69 -17.73 5.11
CA PHE A 188 -18.32 -18.88 4.44
C PHE A 188 -18.46 -20.07 5.39
N ILE A 189 -19.34 -19.98 6.35
CA ILE A 189 -19.97 -21.14 6.97
C ILE A 189 -21.46 -20.88 7.17
#